data_07d7c6fb7a5d847c66b25361dd33515e
#
_entry.id   07d7c6fb7a5d847c66b25361dd33515e
#
_cell.length_a   1.000
_cell.length_b   1.000
_cell.length_c   1.000
_cell.angle_alpha   90.00
_cell.angle_beta   90.00
_cell.angle_gamma   90.00
#
_symmetry.space_group_name_H-M   'P 1'
#
loop_
_entity.id
_entity.type
_entity.pdbx_description
1 polymer ?
#
loop_
_entity_poly.entity_id
_entity_poly.type
_entity_poly.pdbx_seq_one_letter_code
_entity_poly.pdbx_strand_id
1 'polypeptide(L)'
;NGHTCLARQTVVQLVMRLTGVEEAAIEADIDQRIEEEELFSVQKNREFLFLPSMYNAERYIAMRLSMMLQNRFFVSRNIDEMIDRTEAEKGIHYESLQREAIREALQKSMLILTGGPGTGKTTTLNAIIDLLEDEGLSIAIAAPTGRAAKRVSEVTGRDAKTIHRLLEVDFGSSEVTTFVHNEQHPLKAD
;
A
#
# COMPACT_ATOMS: atom_id res chain seq x y z
N ASN A 1 16.61 1.58 -9.35
CA ASN A 1 15.89 2.84 -9.57
C ASN A 1 14.41 2.77 -9.10
N GLY A 2 13.95 1.65 -8.52
CA GLY A 2 12.59 1.51 -7.96
C GLY A 2 11.47 1.35 -8.98
N HIS A 3 11.77 1.09 -10.25
CA HIS A 3 10.76 0.78 -11.25
C HIS A 3 10.39 -0.71 -11.18
N THR A 4 9.10 -1.01 -11.22
CA THR A 4 8.59 -2.38 -11.33
C THR A 4 8.49 -2.83 -12.78
N CYS A 5 8.29 -1.89 -13.70
CA CYS A 5 8.26 -2.12 -15.15
C CYS A 5 8.82 -0.91 -15.90
N LEU A 6 9.16 -1.11 -17.16
CA LEU A 6 9.54 -0.05 -18.09
C LEU A 6 8.86 -0.26 -19.45
N ALA A 7 8.56 0.85 -20.13
CA ALA A 7 8.08 0.76 -21.51
C ALA A 7 9.17 0.15 -22.41
N ARG A 8 8.79 -0.76 -23.32
CA ARG A 8 9.72 -1.47 -24.25
C ARG A 8 10.67 -0.50 -24.93
N GLN A 9 10.17 0.57 -25.53
CA GLN A 9 11.00 1.59 -26.16
C GLN A 9 12.04 2.22 -25.21
N THR A 10 11.67 2.43 -23.94
CA THR A 10 12.59 2.97 -22.94
C THR A 10 13.71 1.97 -22.64
N VAL A 11 13.38 0.68 -22.55
CA VAL A 11 14.38 -0.39 -22.36
C VAL A 11 15.34 -0.41 -23.52
N VAL A 12 14.84 -0.46 -24.76
CA VAL A 12 15.66 -0.45 -25.98
C VAL A 12 16.62 0.73 -25.99
N GLN A 13 16.12 1.95 -25.79
CA GLN A 13 16.95 3.16 -25.77
C GLN A 13 18.02 3.14 -24.68
N LEU A 14 17.69 2.63 -23.49
CA LEU A 14 18.65 2.52 -22.39
C LEU A 14 19.74 1.49 -22.71
N VAL A 15 19.36 0.33 -23.24
CA VAL A 15 20.32 -0.73 -23.61
C VAL A 15 21.24 -0.26 -24.75
N MET A 16 20.68 0.35 -25.81
CA MET A 16 21.48 0.95 -26.90
C MET A 16 22.53 1.92 -26.34
N ARG A 17 22.13 2.81 -25.47
CA ARG A 17 23.03 3.81 -24.86
C ARG A 17 24.13 3.18 -24.01
N LEU A 18 23.81 2.10 -23.30
CA LEU A 18 24.77 1.44 -22.40
C LEU A 18 25.72 0.49 -23.10
N THR A 19 25.27 -0.18 -24.16
CA THR A 19 26.00 -1.27 -24.81
C THR A 19 26.52 -0.92 -26.22
N GLY A 20 25.89 0.05 -26.88
CA GLY A 20 26.17 0.36 -28.30
C GLY A 20 25.60 -0.67 -29.28
N VAL A 21 24.78 -1.62 -28.81
CA VAL A 21 24.14 -2.64 -29.66
C VAL A 21 23.01 -1.99 -30.47
N GLU A 22 22.82 -2.45 -31.70
CA GLU A 22 21.79 -1.96 -32.61
C GLU A 22 20.37 -2.33 -32.11
N GLU A 23 19.41 -1.45 -32.39
CA GLU A 23 18.00 -1.57 -31.97
C GLU A 23 17.39 -2.92 -32.34
N ALA A 24 17.59 -3.37 -33.61
CA ALA A 24 17.01 -4.63 -34.08
C ALA A 24 17.50 -5.86 -33.30
N ALA A 25 18.75 -5.87 -32.89
CA ALA A 25 19.30 -6.96 -32.09
C ALA A 25 18.77 -6.97 -30.68
N ILE A 26 18.54 -5.78 -30.08
CA ILE A 26 17.93 -5.65 -28.74
C ILE A 26 16.46 -6.07 -28.76
N GLU A 27 15.70 -5.66 -29.78
CA GLU A 27 14.31 -6.05 -29.96
C GLU A 27 14.17 -7.57 -30.09
N ALA A 28 15.05 -8.21 -30.88
CA ALA A 28 15.04 -9.68 -31.02
C ALA A 28 15.41 -10.39 -29.70
N ASP A 29 16.36 -9.88 -28.93
CA ASP A 29 16.70 -10.42 -27.59
C ASP A 29 15.55 -10.27 -26.61
N ILE A 30 14.83 -9.14 -26.62
CA ILE A 30 13.64 -8.94 -25.80
C ILE A 30 12.55 -9.96 -26.15
N ASP A 31 12.27 -10.18 -27.44
CA ASP A 31 11.26 -11.14 -27.86
C ASP A 31 11.64 -12.57 -27.45
N GLN A 32 12.91 -12.95 -27.62
CA GLN A 32 13.39 -14.23 -27.13
C GLN A 32 13.21 -14.40 -25.63
N ARG A 33 13.56 -13.37 -24.83
CA ARG A 33 13.38 -13.42 -23.36
C ARG A 33 11.93 -13.48 -22.92
N ILE A 34 11.03 -12.92 -23.72
CA ILE A 34 9.57 -13.07 -23.47
C ILE A 34 9.14 -14.51 -23.76
N GLU A 35 9.61 -15.13 -24.85
CA GLU A 35 9.34 -16.52 -25.16
C GLU A 35 9.92 -17.50 -24.11
N GLU A 36 11.07 -17.19 -23.54
CA GLU A 36 11.74 -17.96 -22.49
C GLU A 36 11.19 -17.66 -21.07
N GLU A 37 10.16 -16.81 -20.95
CA GLU A 37 9.55 -16.36 -19.68
C GLU A 37 10.53 -15.63 -18.72
N GLU A 38 11.65 -15.16 -19.23
CA GLU A 38 12.59 -14.31 -18.49
C GLU A 38 12.12 -12.86 -18.38
N LEU A 39 11.23 -12.44 -19.27
CA LEU A 39 10.50 -11.17 -19.22
C LEU A 39 9.01 -11.40 -19.44
N PHE A 40 8.18 -10.59 -18.80
CA PHE A 40 6.76 -10.51 -19.09
C PHE A 40 6.41 -9.22 -19.80
N SER A 41 5.60 -9.32 -20.85
CA SER A 41 5.07 -8.18 -21.60
C SER A 41 3.60 -7.94 -21.26
N VAL A 42 3.24 -6.67 -21.05
CA VAL A 42 1.86 -6.24 -20.83
C VAL A 42 1.53 -5.10 -21.77
N GLN A 43 0.59 -5.34 -22.66
CA GLN A 43 0.08 -4.34 -23.61
C GLN A 43 -1.01 -3.48 -22.96
N LYS A 44 -0.79 -2.17 -22.93
CA LYS A 44 -1.79 -1.14 -22.59
C LYS A 44 -1.84 -0.10 -23.71
N ASN A 45 -1.75 1.20 -23.37
CA ASN A 45 -1.51 2.28 -24.35
C ASN A 45 -0.13 2.15 -25.05
N ARG A 46 0.77 1.44 -24.43
CA ARG A 46 2.10 0.99 -24.94
C ARG A 46 2.47 -0.31 -24.25
N GLU A 47 3.49 -0.99 -24.79
CA GLU A 47 4.00 -2.23 -24.24
C GLU A 47 4.92 -1.95 -23.06
N PHE A 48 4.71 -2.65 -21.92
CA PHE A 48 5.54 -2.60 -20.73
C PHE A 48 6.19 -3.93 -20.47
N LEU A 49 7.49 -3.92 -20.17
CA LEU A 49 8.27 -5.09 -19.80
C LEU A 49 8.48 -5.15 -18.30
N PHE A 50 8.33 -6.35 -17.75
CA PHE A 50 8.48 -6.66 -16.34
C PHE A 50 9.50 -7.78 -16.15
N LEU A 51 10.24 -7.74 -15.05
CA LEU A 51 10.86 -8.95 -14.52
C LEU A 51 9.78 -9.87 -13.92
N PRO A 52 9.91 -11.21 -14.00
CA PRO A 52 8.90 -12.16 -13.50
C PRO A 52 8.52 -11.92 -12.04
N SER A 53 9.48 -11.66 -11.17
CA SER A 53 9.24 -11.37 -9.76
C SER A 53 8.36 -10.13 -9.54
N MET A 54 8.60 -9.05 -10.31
CA MET A 54 7.83 -7.82 -10.22
C MET A 54 6.42 -7.99 -10.78
N TYR A 55 6.28 -8.69 -11.92
CA TYR A 55 4.98 -9.00 -12.51
C TYR A 55 4.11 -9.82 -11.56
N ASN A 56 4.67 -10.88 -11.01
CA ASN A 56 3.94 -11.74 -10.07
C ASN A 56 3.56 -11.01 -8.79
N ALA A 57 4.45 -10.17 -8.26
CA ALA A 57 4.15 -9.35 -7.08
C ALA A 57 3.00 -8.37 -7.35
N GLU A 58 3.01 -7.64 -8.47
CA GLU A 58 1.91 -6.72 -8.82
C GLU A 58 0.58 -7.45 -9.02
N ARG A 59 0.59 -8.60 -9.70
CA ARG A 59 -0.61 -9.44 -9.87
C ARG A 59 -1.16 -9.94 -8.54
N TYR A 60 -0.28 -10.42 -7.68
CA TYR A 60 -0.67 -10.90 -6.35
C TYR A 60 -1.30 -9.76 -5.53
N ILE A 61 -0.66 -8.59 -5.48
CA ILE A 61 -1.20 -7.42 -4.80
C ILE A 61 -2.57 -7.04 -5.36
N ALA A 62 -2.71 -6.94 -6.68
CA ALA A 62 -3.97 -6.59 -7.33
C ALA A 62 -5.09 -7.60 -7.00
N MET A 63 -4.78 -8.89 -7.01
CA MET A 63 -5.71 -9.95 -6.63
C MET A 63 -6.16 -9.79 -5.17
N ARG A 64 -5.22 -9.61 -4.24
CA ARG A 64 -5.52 -9.47 -2.81
C ARG A 64 -6.35 -8.22 -2.52
N LEU A 65 -6.01 -7.08 -3.11
CA LEU A 65 -6.79 -5.85 -2.99
C LEU A 65 -8.21 -6.02 -3.56
N SER A 66 -8.35 -6.70 -4.70
CA SER A 66 -9.67 -6.99 -5.27
C SER A 66 -10.52 -7.87 -4.35
N MET A 67 -9.91 -8.86 -3.69
CA MET A 67 -10.60 -9.67 -2.68
C MET A 67 -11.02 -8.85 -1.45
N MET A 68 -10.14 -7.97 -0.96
CA MET A 68 -10.46 -7.08 0.16
C MET A 68 -11.63 -6.15 -0.17
N LEU A 69 -11.68 -5.60 -1.39
CA LEU A 69 -12.77 -4.71 -1.82
C LEU A 69 -14.13 -5.41 -1.91
N GLN A 70 -14.18 -6.74 -2.03
CA GLN A 70 -15.42 -7.52 -2.01
C GLN A 70 -15.92 -7.80 -0.60
N ASN A 71 -15.04 -7.74 0.39
CA ASN A 71 -15.41 -7.91 1.79
C ASN A 71 -15.94 -6.58 2.34
N ARG A 72 -17.04 -6.66 3.07
CA ARG A 72 -17.57 -5.51 3.80
C ARG A 72 -17.14 -5.63 5.25
N PHE A 73 -16.58 -4.56 5.76
CA PHE A 73 -16.36 -4.37 7.18
C PHE A 73 -17.61 -3.67 7.75
N PHE A 74 -18.15 -4.16 8.84
CA PHE A 74 -19.33 -3.56 9.44
C PHE A 74 -19.05 -3.23 10.90
N VAL A 75 -19.11 -1.95 11.22
CA VAL A 75 -19.34 -1.48 12.57
C VAL A 75 -20.83 -1.60 12.84
N SER A 76 -21.19 -2.21 13.97
CA SER A 76 -22.59 -2.54 14.31
C SER A 76 -23.43 -1.33 14.75
N ARG A 77 -22.80 -0.18 15.02
CA ARG A 77 -23.43 1.03 15.53
C ARG A 77 -23.74 2.04 14.41
N ASN A 78 -24.60 3.02 14.73
CA ASN A 78 -24.84 4.15 13.86
C ASN A 78 -23.58 5.04 13.79
N ILE A 79 -22.89 4.99 12.66
CA ILE A 79 -21.61 5.68 12.47
C ILE A 79 -21.75 7.20 12.57
N ASP A 80 -22.86 7.76 12.08
CA ASP A 80 -23.06 9.21 12.16
C ASP A 80 -23.22 9.67 13.61
N GLU A 81 -23.93 8.91 14.47
CA GLU A 81 -23.99 9.18 15.89
C GLU A 81 -22.64 9.05 16.59
N MET A 82 -21.80 8.10 16.17
CA MET A 82 -20.44 7.96 16.70
C MET A 82 -19.59 9.18 16.35
N ILE A 83 -19.68 9.67 15.10
CA ILE A 83 -18.99 10.87 14.65
C ILE A 83 -19.47 12.10 15.43
N ASP A 84 -20.78 12.30 15.55
CA ASP A 84 -21.38 13.45 16.25
C ASP A 84 -20.97 13.46 17.74
N ARG A 85 -20.94 12.30 18.38
CA ARG A 85 -20.46 12.15 19.75
C ARG A 85 -18.99 12.53 19.87
N THR A 86 -18.13 12.05 18.97
CA THR A 86 -16.70 12.38 18.95
C THR A 86 -16.46 13.87 18.73
N GLU A 87 -17.22 14.51 17.84
CA GLU A 87 -17.17 15.96 17.63
C GLU A 87 -17.52 16.71 18.92
N ALA A 88 -18.58 16.33 19.60
CA ALA A 88 -19.03 16.94 20.85
C ALA A 88 -18.02 16.75 22.00
N GLU A 89 -17.49 15.53 22.17
CA GLU A 89 -16.51 15.21 23.22
C GLU A 89 -15.17 15.96 23.03
N LYS A 90 -14.71 16.12 21.77
CA LYS A 90 -13.44 16.79 21.46
C LYS A 90 -13.57 18.30 21.21
N GLY A 91 -14.79 18.81 21.11
CA GLY A 91 -15.05 20.22 20.79
C GLY A 91 -14.55 20.61 19.39
N ILE A 92 -14.61 19.68 18.44
CA ILE A 92 -14.16 19.87 17.04
C ILE A 92 -15.33 19.63 16.09
N HIS A 93 -15.15 20.07 14.86
CA HIS A 93 -16.10 19.78 13.78
C HIS A 93 -15.34 19.25 12.57
N TYR A 94 -15.79 18.09 12.04
CA TYR A 94 -15.21 17.52 10.83
C TYR A 94 -15.90 18.07 9.59
N GLU A 95 -15.12 18.49 8.63
CA GLU A 95 -15.62 18.88 7.31
C GLU A 95 -16.30 17.68 6.61
N SER A 96 -17.18 17.98 5.65
CA SER A 96 -17.97 16.95 4.96
C SER A 96 -17.15 15.79 4.39
N LEU A 97 -16.02 16.08 3.74
CA LEU A 97 -15.11 15.06 3.20
C LEU A 97 -14.38 14.28 4.30
N GLN A 98 -14.12 14.89 5.45
CA GLN A 98 -13.53 14.18 6.60
C GLN A 98 -14.55 13.20 7.20
N ARG A 99 -15.80 13.63 7.39
CA ARG A 99 -16.90 12.75 7.84
C ARG A 99 -17.13 11.60 6.87
N GLU A 100 -17.10 11.87 5.56
CA GLU A 100 -17.18 10.83 4.53
C GLU A 100 -16.04 9.83 4.65
N ALA A 101 -14.78 10.29 4.77
CA ALA A 101 -13.62 9.42 4.93
C ALA A 101 -13.69 8.56 6.21
N ILE A 102 -14.16 9.12 7.32
CA ILE A 102 -14.38 8.38 8.57
C ILE A 102 -15.45 7.29 8.35
N ARG A 103 -16.57 7.63 7.74
CA ARG A 103 -17.64 6.68 7.43
C ARG A 103 -17.18 5.55 6.54
N GLU A 104 -16.46 5.88 5.47
CA GLU A 104 -15.91 4.89 4.53
C GLU A 104 -14.90 3.95 5.22
N ALA A 105 -14.06 4.48 6.11
CA ALA A 105 -13.09 3.66 6.87
C ALA A 105 -13.77 2.65 7.80
N LEU A 106 -14.92 3.00 8.37
CA LEU A 106 -15.68 2.14 9.28
C LEU A 106 -16.60 1.14 8.55
N GLN A 107 -16.78 1.29 7.25
CA GLN A 107 -17.67 0.43 6.46
C GLN A 107 -16.94 -0.43 5.42
N LYS A 108 -15.70 -0.09 5.08
CA LYS A 108 -14.96 -0.75 4.01
C LYS A 108 -13.67 -1.38 4.52
N SER A 109 -13.33 -2.50 3.95
CA SER A 109 -12.09 -3.21 4.29
C SER A 109 -10.82 -2.53 3.80
N MET A 110 -10.94 -1.46 3.01
CA MET A 110 -9.83 -0.69 2.49
C MET A 110 -10.23 0.75 2.19
N LEU A 111 -9.40 1.69 2.63
CA LEU A 111 -9.51 3.11 2.31
C LEU A 111 -8.14 3.68 1.94
N ILE A 112 -8.08 4.52 0.91
CA ILE A 112 -6.91 5.33 0.57
C ILE A 112 -7.26 6.79 0.85
N LEU A 113 -6.66 7.36 1.92
CA LEU A 113 -6.86 8.75 2.29
C LEU A 113 -5.72 9.61 1.73
N THR A 114 -6.03 10.48 0.78
CA THR A 114 -5.07 11.41 0.15
C THR A 114 -5.47 12.85 0.37
N GLY A 115 -4.54 13.76 0.13
CA GLY A 115 -4.81 15.21 0.22
C GLY A 115 -3.54 16.02 0.39
N GLY A 116 -3.61 17.32 0.10
CA GLY A 116 -2.51 18.28 0.25
C GLY A 116 -2.11 18.52 1.73
N PRO A 117 -1.06 19.29 1.97
CA PRO A 117 -0.72 19.77 3.32
C PRO A 117 -1.88 20.57 3.93
N GLY A 118 -2.13 20.41 5.23
CA GLY A 118 -3.15 21.20 5.94
C GLY A 118 -4.61 20.79 5.70
N THR A 119 -4.90 19.74 4.93
CA THR A 119 -6.29 19.28 4.65
C THR A 119 -6.90 18.44 5.79
N GLY A 120 -6.27 18.37 6.95
CA GLY A 120 -6.80 17.64 8.11
C GLY A 120 -6.67 16.12 8.06
N LYS A 121 -5.82 15.55 7.18
CA LYS A 121 -5.61 14.09 7.10
C LYS A 121 -5.29 13.44 8.44
N THR A 122 -4.42 14.08 9.24
CA THR A 122 -4.06 13.57 10.56
C THR A 122 -5.24 13.60 11.52
N THR A 123 -6.06 14.64 11.48
CA THR A 123 -7.29 14.75 12.27
C THR A 123 -8.27 13.65 11.90
N THR A 124 -8.47 13.42 10.60
CA THR A 124 -9.32 12.32 10.09
C THR A 124 -8.78 10.96 10.49
N LEU A 125 -7.47 10.73 10.36
CA LEU A 125 -6.83 9.47 10.76
C LEU A 125 -7.01 9.21 12.26
N ASN A 126 -6.80 10.20 13.11
CA ASN A 126 -7.00 10.07 14.55
C ASN A 126 -8.47 9.73 14.88
N ALA A 127 -9.42 10.38 14.21
CA ALA A 127 -10.83 10.04 14.39
C ALA A 127 -11.15 8.59 14.02
N ILE A 128 -10.62 8.12 12.89
CA ILE A 128 -10.79 6.73 12.45
C ILE A 128 -10.23 5.75 13.49
N ILE A 129 -9.01 6.00 13.95
CA ILE A 129 -8.34 5.14 14.95
C ILE A 129 -9.13 5.12 16.26
N ASP A 130 -9.52 6.29 16.79
CA ASP A 130 -10.28 6.41 18.03
C ASP A 130 -11.59 5.62 17.95
N LEU A 131 -12.34 5.77 16.85
CA LEU A 131 -13.61 5.10 16.67
C LEU A 131 -13.47 3.57 16.50
N LEU A 132 -12.42 3.10 15.86
CA LEU A 132 -12.14 1.67 15.76
C LEU A 132 -11.71 1.08 17.12
N GLU A 133 -10.91 1.80 17.90
CA GLU A 133 -10.52 1.41 19.26
C GLU A 133 -11.75 1.39 20.20
N ASP A 134 -12.69 2.34 20.09
CA ASP A 134 -13.94 2.37 20.82
C ASP A 134 -14.86 1.17 20.52
N GLU A 135 -14.73 0.59 19.34
CA GLU A 135 -15.36 -0.69 18.97
C GLU A 135 -14.58 -1.93 19.46
N GLY A 136 -13.48 -1.73 20.18
CA GLY A 136 -12.66 -2.80 20.74
C GLY A 136 -11.71 -3.46 19.76
N LEU A 137 -11.46 -2.83 18.61
CA LEU A 137 -10.54 -3.34 17.58
C LEU A 137 -9.10 -3.00 17.91
N SER A 138 -8.20 -3.91 17.61
CA SER A 138 -6.77 -3.73 17.78
C SER A 138 -6.15 -3.14 16.50
N ILE A 139 -5.42 -2.03 16.65
CA ILE A 139 -4.91 -1.24 15.54
C ILE A 139 -3.39 -1.38 15.45
N ALA A 140 -2.88 -1.72 14.27
CA ALA A 140 -1.46 -1.69 13.96
C ALA A 140 -1.14 -0.50 13.05
N ILE A 141 -0.20 0.36 13.48
CA ILE A 141 0.20 1.55 12.72
C ILE A 141 1.62 1.35 12.19
N ALA A 142 1.80 1.52 10.90
CA ALA A 142 3.10 1.37 10.25
C ALA A 142 3.42 2.50 9.27
N ALA A 143 4.72 2.71 9.06
CA ALA A 143 5.23 3.66 8.08
C ALA A 143 6.45 3.10 7.34
N PRO A 144 6.78 3.60 6.14
CA PRO A 144 7.91 3.08 5.36
C PRO A 144 9.28 3.33 6.00
N THR A 145 9.43 4.41 6.76
CA THR A 145 10.71 4.82 7.36
C THR A 145 10.59 5.11 8.85
N GLY A 146 11.69 5.00 9.60
CA GLY A 146 11.73 5.30 11.03
C GLY A 146 11.32 6.75 11.34
N ARG A 147 11.72 7.72 10.51
CA ARG A 147 11.31 9.12 10.66
C ARG A 147 9.81 9.30 10.49
N ALA A 148 9.23 8.63 9.48
CA ALA A 148 7.78 8.66 9.26
C ALA A 148 7.03 7.97 10.40
N ALA A 149 7.49 6.80 10.87
CA ALA A 149 6.88 6.10 12.00
C ALA A 149 6.89 6.98 13.27
N LYS A 150 8.04 7.59 13.61
CA LYS A 150 8.15 8.52 14.74
C LYS A 150 7.15 9.68 14.63
N ARG A 151 7.05 10.31 13.45
CA ARG A 151 6.11 11.40 13.23
C ARG A 151 4.65 10.94 13.38
N VAL A 152 4.32 9.74 12.88
CA VAL A 152 2.96 9.19 13.05
C VAL A 152 2.68 8.93 14.53
N SER A 153 3.62 8.37 15.29
CA SER A 153 3.47 8.19 16.74
C SER A 153 3.23 9.52 17.46
N GLU A 154 4.00 10.56 17.11
CA GLU A 154 3.86 11.89 17.74
C GLU A 154 2.48 12.53 17.49
N VAL A 155 1.93 12.37 16.29
CA VAL A 155 0.66 13.01 15.91
C VAL A 155 -0.58 12.17 16.25
N THR A 156 -0.43 10.85 16.42
CA THR A 156 -1.54 9.96 16.80
C THR A 156 -1.55 9.65 18.30
N GLY A 157 -0.44 9.88 19.00
CA GLY A 157 -0.27 9.47 20.39
C GLY A 157 -0.16 7.94 20.57
N ARG A 158 0.02 7.18 19.49
CA ARG A 158 0.05 5.71 19.48
C ARG A 158 1.39 5.19 18.97
N ASP A 159 1.73 3.95 19.33
CA ASP A 159 2.97 3.33 18.85
C ASP A 159 2.85 3.02 17.35
N ALA A 160 3.74 3.61 16.55
CA ALA A 160 3.88 3.31 15.14
C ALA A 160 5.27 2.75 14.86
N LYS A 161 5.33 1.68 14.08
CA LYS A 161 6.57 0.98 13.71
C LYS A 161 6.88 1.18 12.23
N THR A 162 8.12 0.92 11.83
CA THR A 162 8.37 0.73 10.40
C THR A 162 7.70 -0.56 9.94
N ILE A 163 7.31 -0.64 8.66
CA ILE A 163 6.74 -1.86 8.08
C ILE A 163 7.64 -3.06 8.36
N HIS A 164 8.96 -2.92 8.19
CA HIS A 164 9.94 -3.97 8.47
C HIS A 164 9.92 -4.44 9.93
N ARG A 165 9.81 -3.52 10.90
CA ARG A 165 9.73 -3.85 12.32
C ARG A 165 8.38 -4.45 12.70
N LEU A 166 7.32 -4.01 12.06
CA LEU A 166 5.97 -4.54 12.31
C LEU A 166 5.84 -5.98 11.80
N LEU A 167 6.37 -6.25 10.60
CA LEU A 167 6.33 -7.58 9.99
C LEU A 167 7.42 -8.52 10.50
N GLU A 168 8.37 -8.02 11.29
CA GLU A 168 9.52 -8.77 11.83
C GLU A 168 10.34 -9.43 10.72
N VAL A 169 11.47 -8.80 10.35
CA VAL A 169 12.37 -9.35 9.33
C VAL A 169 12.99 -10.64 9.84
N ASP A 170 12.83 -11.70 9.09
CA ASP A 170 13.52 -12.96 9.32
C ASP A 170 14.92 -12.90 8.68
N PHE A 171 15.95 -12.95 9.50
CA PHE A 171 17.36 -12.97 9.09
C PHE A 171 17.86 -14.40 8.80
N GLY A 172 16.97 -15.32 8.42
CA GLY A 172 17.35 -16.68 8.01
C GLY A 172 18.32 -16.70 6.83
N SER A 173 18.82 -17.88 6.50
CA SER A 173 19.92 -18.15 5.58
C SER A 173 19.66 -17.85 4.08
N SER A 174 18.60 -17.15 3.72
CA SER A 174 18.27 -16.83 2.32
C SER A 174 18.71 -15.42 1.94
N GLU A 175 19.19 -15.25 0.69
CA GLU A 175 19.51 -13.93 0.11
C GLU A 175 18.28 -13.03 -0.06
N VAL A 176 17.07 -13.57 0.14
CA VAL A 176 15.82 -12.85 0.02
C VAL A 176 15.30 -12.46 1.40
N THR A 177 15.01 -11.19 1.60
CA THR A 177 14.38 -10.70 2.83
C THR A 177 13.00 -11.34 2.98
N THR A 178 12.82 -12.14 4.04
CA THR A 178 11.55 -12.73 4.42
C THR A 178 11.03 -12.10 5.70
N PHE A 179 9.74 -12.28 5.98
CA PHE A 179 9.08 -11.71 7.14
C PHE A 179 8.41 -12.81 7.96
N VAL A 180 8.48 -12.70 9.28
CA VAL A 180 7.79 -13.60 10.22
C VAL A 180 6.29 -13.49 10.04
N HIS A 181 5.80 -12.23 10.00
CA HIS A 181 4.39 -11.99 9.72
C HIS A 181 4.12 -12.00 8.22
N ASN A 182 3.29 -12.93 7.81
CA ASN A 182 2.91 -13.19 6.42
C ASN A 182 1.50 -13.78 6.36
N GLU A 183 1.07 -14.30 5.23
CA GLU A 183 -0.26 -14.88 5.03
C GLU A 183 -0.55 -16.08 5.96
N GLN A 184 0.47 -16.85 6.32
CA GLN A 184 0.34 -18.01 7.22
C GLN A 184 0.43 -17.61 8.70
N HIS A 185 1.09 -16.50 8.98
CA HIS A 185 1.28 -15.93 10.31
C HIS A 185 0.89 -14.46 10.32
N PRO A 186 -0.41 -14.14 10.25
CA PRO A 186 -0.87 -12.74 10.15
C PRO A 186 -0.54 -11.94 11.41
N LEU A 187 -0.54 -10.64 11.29
CA LEU A 187 -0.47 -9.74 12.44
C LEU A 187 -1.70 -9.97 13.35
N LYS A 188 -1.50 -9.77 14.65
CA LYS A 188 -2.61 -9.76 15.62
C LYS A 188 -3.24 -8.36 15.68
N ALA A 189 -3.80 -7.94 14.56
CA ALA A 189 -4.53 -6.68 14.42
C ALA A 189 -5.75 -6.93 13.53
N ASP A 190 -6.83 -6.15 13.77
CA ASP A 190 -8.12 -6.30 13.08
C ASP A 190 -8.19 -5.57 11.73
#